data_516d70c4c3a595ba7d539143d7f6f62b
#
_entry.id   516d70c4c3a595ba7d539143d7f6f62b
#
_cell.length_a   1.000
_cell.length_b   1.000
_cell.length_c   1.000
_cell.angle_alpha   90.00
_cell.angle_beta   90.00
_cell.angle_gamma   90.00
#
_symmetry.space_group_name_H-M   'P 1'
#
loop_
_entity.id
_entity.type
_entity.pdbx_description
1 polymer ?
#
loop_
_entity_poly.entity_id
_entity_poly.type
_entity_poly.pdbx_seq_one_letter_code
_entity_poly.pdbx_strand_id
1 'polypeptide(L)'
;LSIQNEPEAKQTWDSCLYTAEEERDFIKNHLGPSLEKHNLLDRKVIIWDHNRDVMVERARTVLSDPDAAKYVWGTGFHWYCGDHFDNVQKVHDEFPDKQLIFTEGCQEGGPHIGSWDLGERYATSIINDLNRWTVAWIDWNLILNEQGGPNHVGNYCSAPIIVDTRSQDLLYQSSYYYIGHFSRFILPGDKIINSKNTNDKIDALSSINNQKTVNTVIQNKNESCVEVNYNRDNVNSVFTIPKRSIVTVVDDMS
;
A
#
# COMPACT_ATOMS: atom_id res chain seq x y z
N LEU A 1 0.61 -5.24 15.33
CA LEU A 1 1.48 -4.35 16.10
C LEU A 1 2.71 -4.01 15.27
N SER A 2 3.03 -2.73 15.10
CA SER A 2 4.34 -2.28 14.63
C SER A 2 5.28 -2.15 15.82
N ILE A 3 6.55 -2.46 15.62
CA ILE A 3 7.58 -2.29 16.67
C ILE A 3 7.83 -0.81 16.88
N GLN A 4 8.11 -0.09 15.80
CA GLN A 4 8.38 1.35 15.79
C GLN A 4 8.03 1.90 14.41
N ASN A 5 7.24 2.98 14.39
CA ASN A 5 7.02 3.74 13.17
C ASN A 5 8.29 4.47 12.77
N GLU A 6 8.72 4.32 11.53
CA GLU A 6 9.85 5.01 10.91
C GLU A 6 11.14 5.01 11.76
N PRO A 7 11.69 3.83 12.09
CA PRO A 7 12.76 3.69 13.08
C PRO A 7 14.11 4.33 12.68
N GLU A 8 14.28 4.75 11.43
CA GLU A 8 15.48 5.49 10.97
C GLU A 8 15.23 6.99 10.80
N ALA A 9 13.99 7.46 11.00
CA ALA A 9 13.64 8.85 10.80
C ALA A 9 13.77 9.65 12.09
N LYS A 10 14.65 10.69 12.06
CA LYS A 10 14.69 11.71 13.08
C LYS A 10 13.80 12.87 12.65
N GLN A 11 12.59 12.89 13.16
CA GLN A 11 11.53 13.83 12.76
C GLN A 11 11.50 15.09 13.65
N THR A 12 10.66 16.08 13.27
CA THR A 12 10.33 17.26 14.08
C THR A 12 9.21 16.99 15.09
N TRP A 13 8.60 15.82 15.02
CA TRP A 13 7.63 15.27 15.98
C TRP A 13 8.24 14.11 16.77
N ASP A 14 7.45 13.51 17.66
CA ASP A 14 7.90 12.38 18.48
C ASP A 14 8.38 11.24 17.58
N SER A 15 9.64 10.85 17.76
CA SER A 15 10.30 9.79 17.00
C SER A 15 11.25 9.00 17.90
N CYS A 16 11.50 7.74 17.55
CA CYS A 16 12.42 6.89 18.29
C CYS A 16 13.27 6.09 17.29
N LEU A 17 14.58 6.29 17.36
CA LEU A 17 15.51 5.60 16.48
C LEU A 17 15.77 4.18 16.97
N TYR A 18 15.71 3.22 16.05
CA TYR A 18 16.08 1.82 16.25
C TYR A 18 17.00 1.39 15.11
N THR A 19 18.12 0.77 15.43
CA THR A 19 18.85 -0.02 14.45
C THR A 19 18.09 -1.32 14.14
N ALA A 20 18.46 -2.00 13.07
CA ALA A 20 17.84 -3.29 12.74
C ALA A 20 18.14 -4.35 13.83
N GLU A 21 19.34 -4.29 14.42
CA GLU A 21 19.76 -5.15 15.50
C GLU A 21 18.98 -4.88 16.79
N GLU A 22 18.75 -3.62 17.14
CA GLU A 22 17.96 -3.26 18.30
C GLU A 22 16.50 -3.70 18.15
N GLU A 23 15.92 -3.55 16.95
CA GLU A 23 14.57 -4.06 16.64
C GLU A 23 14.50 -5.58 16.78
N ARG A 24 15.47 -6.32 16.19
CA ARG A 24 15.60 -7.77 16.32
C ARG A 24 15.71 -8.20 17.78
N ASP A 25 16.61 -7.57 18.53
CA ASP A 25 16.90 -7.97 19.91
C ASP A 25 15.73 -7.64 20.85
N PHE A 26 15.01 -6.54 20.60
CA PHE A 26 13.78 -6.21 21.32
C PHE A 26 12.69 -7.26 21.09
N ILE A 27 12.49 -7.68 19.84
CA ILE A 27 11.52 -8.72 19.50
C ILE A 27 11.90 -10.05 20.18
N LYS A 28 13.14 -10.46 20.03
CA LYS A 28 13.66 -11.74 20.51
C LYS A 28 13.65 -11.86 22.03
N ASN A 29 14.11 -10.82 22.72
CA ASN A 29 14.42 -10.90 24.17
C ASN A 29 13.32 -10.32 25.05
N HIS A 30 12.43 -9.49 24.51
CA HIS A 30 11.43 -8.77 25.30
C HIS A 30 10.00 -8.96 24.80
N LEU A 31 9.67 -8.48 23.59
CA LEU A 31 8.29 -8.49 23.11
C LEU A 31 7.77 -9.91 22.89
N GLY A 32 8.52 -10.74 22.15
CA GLY A 32 8.11 -12.11 21.83
C GLY A 32 7.84 -12.95 23.07
N PRO A 33 8.80 -13.05 24.02
CA PRO A 33 8.57 -13.75 25.30
C PRO A 33 7.41 -13.17 26.12
N SER A 34 7.17 -11.86 26.05
CA SER A 34 6.02 -11.22 26.72
C SER A 34 4.69 -11.63 26.08
N LEU A 35 4.61 -11.65 24.75
CA LEU A 35 3.42 -12.12 24.05
C LEU A 35 3.13 -13.59 24.36
N GLU A 36 4.14 -14.42 24.38
CA GLU A 36 4.03 -15.84 24.72
C GLU A 36 3.51 -16.03 26.16
N LYS A 37 4.11 -15.34 27.13
CA LYS A 37 3.70 -15.37 28.54
C LYS A 37 2.23 -14.98 28.76
N HIS A 38 1.71 -14.08 27.93
CA HIS A 38 0.34 -13.56 28.05
C HIS A 38 -0.65 -14.22 27.08
N ASN A 39 -0.25 -15.30 26.37
CA ASN A 39 -1.06 -16.01 25.37
C ASN A 39 -1.55 -15.08 24.24
N LEU A 40 -0.68 -14.20 23.74
CA LEU A 40 -0.95 -13.21 22.67
C LEU A 40 -0.14 -13.49 21.37
N LEU A 41 0.30 -14.72 21.15
CA LEU A 41 1.04 -15.09 19.93
C LEU A 41 0.21 -15.03 18.65
N ASP A 42 -1.12 -14.89 18.75
CA ASP A 42 -2.03 -14.64 17.65
C ASP A 42 -1.96 -13.19 17.13
N ARG A 43 -1.25 -12.29 17.84
CA ARG A 43 -1.07 -10.90 17.42
C ARG A 43 -0.03 -10.81 16.31
N LYS A 44 -0.42 -10.14 15.23
CA LYS A 44 0.45 -9.93 14.07
C LYS A 44 1.45 -8.84 14.39
N VAL A 45 2.71 -9.20 14.53
CA VAL A 45 3.83 -8.27 14.73
C VAL A 45 4.46 -7.97 13.38
N ILE A 46 4.63 -6.70 13.06
CA ILE A 46 5.32 -6.22 11.86
C ILE A 46 6.58 -5.46 12.25
N ILE A 47 7.59 -5.63 11.43
CA ILE A 47 8.90 -4.97 11.55
C ILE A 47 9.03 -3.87 10.52
N TRP A 48 10.04 -3.03 10.66
CA TRP A 48 10.44 -1.95 9.76
C TRP A 48 9.48 -0.77 9.78
N ASP A 49 8.30 -0.90 9.18
CA ASP A 49 7.28 0.16 9.18
C ASP A 49 7.83 1.52 8.70
N HIS A 50 8.59 1.50 7.59
CA HIS A 50 9.24 2.66 6.98
C HIS A 50 9.40 2.44 5.47
N ASN A 51 10.18 3.29 4.75
CA ASN A 51 10.24 3.35 3.30
C ASN A 51 10.78 2.07 2.62
N ARG A 52 10.35 1.83 1.36
CA ARG A 52 10.71 0.65 0.56
C ARG A 52 12.21 0.57 0.23
N ASP A 53 12.95 1.70 0.25
CA ASP A 53 14.32 1.80 -0.24
C ASP A 53 15.31 0.85 0.46
N VAL A 54 15.27 0.76 1.78
CA VAL A 54 16.17 -0.09 2.59
C VAL A 54 15.48 -1.26 3.29
N MET A 55 14.23 -1.57 2.92
CA MET A 55 13.42 -2.61 3.58
C MET A 55 14.05 -4.01 3.51
N VAL A 56 14.84 -4.30 2.47
CA VAL A 56 15.48 -5.61 2.28
C VAL A 56 16.53 -5.89 3.35
N GLU A 57 17.41 -4.92 3.60
CA GLU A 57 18.47 -5.01 4.62
C GLU A 57 17.87 -5.13 6.02
N ARG A 58 16.82 -4.35 6.29
CA ARG A 58 16.08 -4.39 7.57
C ARG A 58 15.44 -5.77 7.79
N ALA A 59 14.71 -6.26 6.79
CA ALA A 59 14.08 -7.58 6.84
C ALA A 59 15.13 -8.70 7.05
N ARG A 60 16.25 -8.68 6.33
CA ARG A 60 17.32 -9.65 6.49
C ARG A 60 17.88 -9.68 7.90
N THR A 61 18.17 -8.52 8.49
CA THR A 61 18.75 -8.44 9.84
C THR A 61 17.83 -9.06 10.89
N VAL A 62 16.53 -8.81 10.78
CA VAL A 62 15.55 -9.31 11.77
C VAL A 62 15.13 -10.75 11.47
N LEU A 63 14.77 -11.05 10.21
CA LEU A 63 14.15 -12.33 9.85
C LEU A 63 15.16 -13.47 9.65
N SER A 64 16.45 -13.17 9.48
CA SER A 64 17.49 -14.21 9.46
C SER A 64 17.82 -14.76 10.86
N ASP A 65 17.39 -14.10 11.93
CA ASP A 65 17.48 -14.66 13.29
C ASP A 65 16.18 -15.45 13.59
N PRO A 66 16.24 -16.80 13.68
CA PRO A 66 15.05 -17.62 13.85
C PRO A 66 14.34 -17.38 15.18
N ASP A 67 15.06 -16.94 16.22
CA ASP A 67 14.47 -16.65 17.53
C ASP A 67 13.69 -15.33 17.54
N ALA A 68 14.02 -14.39 16.67
CA ALA A 68 13.23 -13.20 16.41
C ALA A 68 12.09 -13.49 15.42
N ALA A 69 12.45 -14.11 14.28
CA ALA A 69 11.55 -14.36 13.16
C ALA A 69 10.28 -15.13 13.54
N LYS A 70 10.36 -16.06 14.51
CA LYS A 70 9.20 -16.84 14.97
C LYS A 70 8.06 -15.98 15.54
N TYR A 71 8.36 -14.76 16.01
CA TYR A 71 7.38 -13.80 16.55
C TYR A 71 6.88 -12.79 15.50
N VAL A 72 7.55 -12.70 14.36
CA VAL A 72 7.23 -11.72 13.31
C VAL A 72 6.25 -12.30 12.30
N TRP A 73 5.15 -11.62 12.10
CA TRP A 73 4.17 -11.94 11.08
C TRP A 73 4.57 -11.41 9.70
N GLY A 74 5.19 -10.23 9.62
CA GLY A 74 5.55 -9.63 8.35
C GLY A 74 6.30 -8.31 8.45
N THR A 75 6.51 -7.68 7.29
CA THR A 75 7.20 -6.40 7.14
C THR A 75 6.21 -5.34 6.69
N GLY A 76 6.11 -4.25 7.46
CA GLY A 76 5.38 -3.04 7.10
C GLY A 76 6.26 -2.10 6.27
N PHE A 77 5.66 -1.33 5.36
CA PHE A 77 6.44 -0.37 4.58
C PHE A 77 5.62 0.84 4.09
N HIS A 78 6.37 1.94 3.75
CA HIS A 78 5.89 3.25 3.30
C HIS A 78 6.49 3.61 1.92
N TRP A 79 6.10 4.76 1.35
CA TRP A 79 6.46 5.16 -0.02
C TRP A 79 7.27 6.47 -0.16
N TYR A 80 7.72 7.09 0.94
CA TYR A 80 8.24 8.46 0.90
C TYR A 80 9.64 8.61 0.27
N CYS A 81 10.40 7.52 0.16
CA CYS A 81 11.74 7.50 -0.46
C CYS A 81 11.75 6.87 -1.87
N GLY A 82 10.66 7.04 -2.65
CA GLY A 82 10.56 6.54 -4.00
C GLY A 82 9.88 5.17 -4.12
N ASP A 83 9.77 4.70 -5.34
CA ASP A 83 8.92 3.53 -5.65
C ASP A 83 9.50 2.21 -5.19
N HIS A 84 10.76 1.92 -5.47
CA HIS A 84 11.52 0.73 -5.04
C HIS A 84 10.71 -0.58 -4.96
N PHE A 85 9.73 -0.75 -5.86
CA PHE A 85 8.83 -1.91 -5.86
C PHE A 85 9.54 -3.26 -5.91
N ASP A 86 10.73 -3.31 -6.55
CA ASP A 86 11.53 -4.54 -6.61
C ASP A 86 12.03 -4.99 -5.23
N ASN A 87 12.14 -4.08 -4.26
CA ASN A 87 12.52 -4.44 -2.90
C ASN A 87 11.37 -5.19 -2.18
N VAL A 88 10.11 -4.83 -2.48
CA VAL A 88 8.93 -5.57 -1.98
C VAL A 88 8.99 -7.03 -2.46
N GLN A 89 9.25 -7.24 -3.77
CA GLN A 89 9.40 -8.59 -4.33
C GLN A 89 10.58 -9.35 -3.69
N LYS A 90 11.72 -8.70 -3.52
CA LYS A 90 12.92 -9.34 -2.91
C LYS A 90 12.67 -9.81 -1.49
N VAL A 91 11.97 -9.01 -0.67
CA VAL A 91 11.64 -9.43 0.70
C VAL A 91 10.74 -10.66 0.69
N HIS A 92 9.74 -10.71 -0.19
CA HIS A 92 8.91 -11.90 -0.34
C HIS A 92 9.73 -13.12 -0.79
N ASP A 93 10.59 -12.97 -1.79
CA ASP A 93 11.38 -14.09 -2.33
C ASP A 93 12.35 -14.67 -1.29
N GLU A 94 12.90 -13.83 -0.41
CA GLU A 94 13.80 -14.26 0.66
C GLU A 94 13.06 -14.83 1.89
N PHE A 95 11.87 -14.34 2.17
CA PHE A 95 11.05 -14.70 3.35
C PHE A 95 9.60 -15.00 2.96
N PRO A 96 9.33 -16.03 2.16
CA PRO A 96 8.01 -16.26 1.56
C PRO A 96 6.90 -16.65 2.57
N ASP A 97 7.28 -17.03 3.79
CA ASP A 97 6.36 -17.29 4.90
C ASP A 97 5.94 -16.02 5.65
N LYS A 98 6.57 -14.88 5.37
CA LYS A 98 6.26 -13.58 5.98
C LYS A 98 5.39 -12.73 5.08
N GLN A 99 4.47 -12.01 5.70
CA GLN A 99 3.56 -11.14 4.96
C GLN A 99 4.18 -9.76 4.71
N LEU A 100 3.69 -9.10 3.67
CA LEU A 100 4.04 -7.73 3.34
C LEU A 100 2.80 -6.85 3.46
N ILE A 101 2.92 -5.69 4.08
CA ILE A 101 1.81 -4.77 4.25
C ILE A 101 2.28 -3.33 4.05
N PHE A 102 1.60 -2.60 3.15
CA PHE A 102 1.79 -1.16 3.06
C PHE A 102 1.04 -0.50 4.21
N THR A 103 1.76 0.15 5.10
CA THR A 103 1.22 0.62 6.39
C THR A 103 0.93 2.10 6.43
N GLU A 104 1.57 2.89 5.56
CA GLU A 104 1.38 4.33 5.53
C GLU A 104 1.74 4.96 4.19
N GLY A 105 0.91 5.91 3.75
CA GLY A 105 1.21 6.81 2.65
C GLY A 105 0.27 7.98 2.60
N CYS A 106 0.78 9.18 2.35
CA CYS A 106 0.00 10.36 1.99
C CYS A 106 0.78 11.21 1.00
N GLN A 107 0.10 12.12 0.33
CA GLN A 107 0.78 13.17 -0.42
C GLN A 107 1.11 14.32 0.52
N GLU A 108 2.42 14.55 0.69
CA GLU A 108 2.97 15.61 1.54
C GLU A 108 2.93 16.99 0.88
N GLY A 109 3.20 18.04 1.66
CA GLY A 109 3.36 19.41 1.17
C GLY A 109 2.04 20.15 0.97
N GLY A 110 0.99 19.75 1.69
CA GLY A 110 -0.31 20.43 1.69
C GLY A 110 -1.44 19.62 1.05
N PRO A 111 -2.64 20.21 0.96
CA PRO A 111 -3.84 19.50 0.55
C PRO A 111 -3.90 19.19 -0.96
N HIS A 112 -3.15 19.88 -1.81
CA HIS A 112 -3.11 19.71 -3.26
C HIS A 112 -4.50 19.60 -3.92
N ILE A 113 -5.44 20.46 -3.50
CA ILE A 113 -6.85 20.40 -3.90
C ILE A 113 -6.99 20.39 -5.44
N GLY A 114 -7.72 19.39 -5.95
CA GLY A 114 -8.00 19.22 -7.37
C GLY A 114 -6.85 18.62 -8.19
N SER A 115 -5.72 18.26 -7.58
CA SER A 115 -4.63 17.60 -8.30
C SER A 115 -5.03 16.19 -8.75
N TRP A 116 -4.90 15.92 -10.06
CA TRP A 116 -5.17 14.62 -10.64
C TRP A 116 -4.04 13.62 -10.38
N ASP A 117 -2.80 14.10 -10.32
CA ASP A 117 -1.58 13.29 -10.14
C ASP A 117 -1.60 12.49 -8.82
N LEU A 118 -2.33 12.98 -7.81
CA LEU A 118 -2.51 12.25 -6.55
C LEU A 118 -3.14 10.88 -6.77
N GLY A 119 -4.28 10.83 -7.48
CA GLY A 119 -4.96 9.58 -7.77
C GLY A 119 -4.06 8.62 -8.55
N GLU A 120 -3.33 9.13 -9.54
CA GLU A 120 -2.41 8.33 -10.35
C GLU A 120 -1.28 7.74 -9.51
N ARG A 121 -0.67 8.51 -8.59
CA ARG A 121 0.34 8.02 -7.65
C ARG A 121 -0.19 6.88 -6.77
N TYR A 122 -1.38 7.07 -6.20
CA TYR A 122 -2.04 6.05 -5.38
C TYR A 122 -2.27 4.76 -6.15
N ALA A 123 -2.86 4.84 -7.35
CA ALA A 123 -3.11 3.64 -8.14
C ALA A 123 -1.82 2.94 -8.56
N THR A 124 -0.79 3.68 -9.00
CA THR A 124 0.51 3.09 -9.33
C THR A 124 1.10 2.34 -8.13
N SER A 125 1.05 2.92 -6.94
CA SER A 125 1.57 2.29 -5.72
C SER A 125 0.77 1.04 -5.36
N ILE A 126 -0.57 1.13 -5.29
CA ILE A 126 -1.43 0.01 -4.90
C ILE A 126 -1.28 -1.16 -5.89
N ILE A 127 -1.32 -0.89 -7.20
CA ILE A 127 -1.18 -1.93 -8.24
C ILE A 127 0.16 -2.65 -8.13
N ASN A 128 1.24 -1.88 -7.97
CA ASN A 128 2.59 -2.46 -7.91
C ASN A 128 2.83 -3.24 -6.63
N ASP A 129 2.34 -2.75 -5.49
CA ASP A 129 2.48 -3.43 -4.20
C ASP A 129 1.66 -4.73 -4.17
N LEU A 130 0.38 -4.68 -4.55
CA LEU A 130 -0.48 -5.87 -4.53
C LEU A 130 -0.03 -6.94 -5.54
N ASN A 131 0.52 -6.56 -6.70
CA ASN A 131 1.15 -7.49 -7.63
C ASN A 131 2.46 -8.10 -7.08
N ARG A 132 2.97 -7.60 -5.95
CA ARG A 132 4.21 -8.07 -5.28
C ARG A 132 3.94 -8.57 -3.87
N TRP A 133 2.88 -9.37 -3.70
CA TRP A 133 2.56 -10.10 -2.47
C TRP A 133 2.14 -9.26 -1.27
N THR A 134 1.90 -7.97 -1.45
CA THR A 134 1.34 -7.12 -0.39
C THR A 134 -0.11 -7.54 -0.11
N VAL A 135 -0.42 -7.81 1.17
CA VAL A 135 -1.73 -8.36 1.58
C VAL A 135 -2.73 -7.31 2.04
N ALA A 136 -2.28 -6.09 2.30
CA ALA A 136 -3.13 -4.94 2.61
C ALA A 136 -2.39 -3.63 2.33
N TRP A 137 -3.18 -2.58 2.10
CA TRP A 137 -2.70 -1.24 1.82
C TRP A 137 -3.47 -0.24 2.67
N ILE A 138 -2.78 0.59 3.46
CA ILE A 138 -3.37 1.51 4.44
C ILE A 138 -2.93 2.93 4.12
N ASP A 139 -3.89 3.83 3.95
CA ASP A 139 -3.65 5.26 3.78
C ASP A 139 -3.42 5.95 5.13
N TRP A 140 -2.71 7.11 5.12
CA TRP A 140 -2.42 7.85 6.34
C TRP A 140 -3.65 8.57 6.90
N ASN A 141 -4.30 9.40 6.09
CA ASN A 141 -5.43 10.21 6.50
C ASN A 141 -6.63 10.02 5.58
N LEU A 142 -7.78 9.75 6.13
CA LEU A 142 -9.03 9.68 5.36
C LEU A 142 -9.59 11.08 5.07
N ILE A 143 -9.54 11.99 6.06
CA ILE A 143 -10.12 13.32 6.01
C ILE A 143 -9.17 14.33 6.63
N LEU A 144 -8.93 15.43 5.92
CA LEU A 144 -8.21 16.61 6.42
C LEU A 144 -8.99 17.89 6.08
N ASN A 145 -8.59 19.02 6.68
CA ASN A 145 -9.16 20.32 6.36
C ASN A 145 -8.54 20.95 5.09
N GLU A 146 -9.04 22.12 4.68
CA GLU A 146 -8.58 22.85 3.50
C GLU A 146 -7.11 23.29 3.54
N GLN A 147 -6.45 23.19 4.69
CA GLN A 147 -5.02 23.45 4.84
C GLN A 147 -4.17 22.16 4.76
N GLY A 148 -4.81 20.99 4.80
CA GLY A 148 -4.11 19.70 4.88
C GLY A 148 -3.80 19.26 6.31
N GLY A 149 -4.56 19.79 7.28
CA GLY A 149 -4.43 19.53 8.72
C GLY A 149 -5.76 19.05 9.35
N PRO A 150 -5.85 19.12 10.69
CA PRO A 150 -4.89 19.72 11.63
C PRO A 150 -3.59 18.91 11.76
N ASN A 151 -2.49 19.62 12.04
CA ASN A 151 -1.20 19.00 12.37
C ASN A 151 -0.41 19.89 13.34
N HIS A 152 0.12 19.31 14.41
CA HIS A 152 0.75 20.04 15.53
C HIS A 152 2.15 20.60 15.24
N VAL A 153 2.79 20.09 14.14
CA VAL A 153 4.14 20.55 13.72
C VAL A 153 4.13 21.16 12.32
N GLY A 154 2.94 21.36 11.72
CA GLY A 154 2.81 21.96 10.39
C GLY A 154 3.14 21.04 9.22
N ASN A 155 3.19 19.73 9.43
CA ASN A 155 3.33 18.74 8.38
C ASN A 155 1.98 18.50 7.68
N TYR A 156 1.59 19.45 6.83
CA TYR A 156 0.33 19.41 6.11
C TYR A 156 0.40 18.45 4.92
N CYS A 157 -0.69 17.68 4.74
CA CYS A 157 -0.78 16.64 3.71
C CYS A 157 -2.10 16.73 2.94
N SER A 158 -2.21 15.96 1.87
CA SER A 158 -3.49 15.66 1.22
C SER A 158 -4.18 14.46 1.87
N ALA A 159 -5.49 14.38 1.67
CA ALA A 159 -6.31 13.22 2.03
C ALA A 159 -7.35 12.97 0.93
N PRO A 160 -7.94 11.78 0.84
CA PRO A 160 -9.02 11.48 -0.11
C PRO A 160 -10.20 12.43 0.00
N ILE A 161 -10.49 12.92 1.21
CA ILE A 161 -11.57 13.90 1.47
C ILE A 161 -10.96 15.12 2.15
N ILE A 162 -11.21 16.29 1.59
CA ILE A 162 -10.88 17.58 2.21
C ILE A 162 -12.18 18.26 2.64
N VAL A 163 -12.22 18.75 3.87
CA VAL A 163 -13.32 19.55 4.40
C VAL A 163 -12.94 21.02 4.36
N ASP A 164 -13.64 21.84 3.59
CA ASP A 164 -13.52 23.29 3.73
C ASP A 164 -14.30 23.72 4.99
N THR A 165 -13.58 24.04 6.05
CA THR A 165 -14.18 24.35 7.36
C THR A 165 -14.97 25.66 7.36
N ARG A 166 -14.78 26.54 6.36
CA ARG A 166 -15.48 27.82 6.22
C ARG A 166 -16.83 27.66 5.51
N SER A 167 -16.85 26.92 4.40
CA SER A 167 -18.09 26.64 3.63
C SER A 167 -18.84 25.41 4.12
N GLN A 168 -18.16 24.52 4.87
CA GLN A 168 -18.63 23.19 5.29
C GLN A 168 -18.80 22.20 4.12
N ASP A 169 -18.16 22.46 3.00
CA ASP A 169 -18.18 21.58 1.83
C ASP A 169 -17.22 20.42 1.98
N LEU A 170 -17.59 19.27 1.41
CA LEU A 170 -16.72 18.10 1.24
C LEU A 170 -16.16 18.09 -0.18
N LEU A 171 -14.85 18.13 -0.29
CA LEU A 171 -14.11 18.06 -1.54
C LEU A 171 -13.51 16.67 -1.70
N TYR A 172 -14.06 15.88 -2.61
CA TYR A 172 -13.54 14.56 -2.94
C TYR A 172 -12.36 14.71 -3.92
N GLN A 173 -11.18 14.32 -3.46
CA GLN A 173 -9.95 14.37 -4.26
C GLN A 173 -9.87 13.23 -5.26
N SER A 174 -8.96 13.32 -6.24
CA SER A 174 -8.72 12.23 -7.19
C SER A 174 -8.38 10.92 -6.48
N SER A 175 -7.59 10.97 -5.40
CA SER A 175 -7.23 9.80 -4.59
C SER A 175 -8.46 9.07 -4.02
N TYR A 176 -9.53 9.76 -3.67
CA TYR A 176 -10.78 9.13 -3.23
C TYR A 176 -11.34 8.17 -4.28
N TYR A 177 -11.41 8.63 -5.53
CA TYR A 177 -11.93 7.83 -6.63
C TYR A 177 -10.97 6.69 -6.99
N TYR A 178 -9.67 6.98 -7.07
CA TYR A 178 -8.67 5.98 -7.42
C TYR A 178 -8.56 4.86 -6.38
N ILE A 179 -8.50 5.17 -5.09
CA ILE A 179 -8.56 4.19 -4.00
C ILE A 179 -9.88 3.41 -4.05
N GLY A 180 -10.99 4.09 -4.38
CA GLY A 180 -12.31 3.49 -4.53
C GLY A 180 -12.36 2.32 -5.54
N HIS A 181 -11.56 2.36 -6.60
CA HIS A 181 -11.45 1.25 -7.56
C HIS A 181 -10.88 -0.02 -6.93
N PHE A 182 -10.05 0.10 -5.91
CA PHE A 182 -9.52 -1.05 -5.18
C PHE A 182 -10.43 -1.46 -4.04
N SER A 183 -10.74 -0.54 -3.13
CA SER A 183 -11.47 -0.84 -1.90
C SER A 183 -12.90 -1.33 -2.12
N ARG A 184 -13.51 -0.98 -3.25
CA ARG A 184 -14.88 -1.42 -3.61
C ARG A 184 -14.88 -2.78 -4.28
N PHE A 185 -13.87 -3.12 -5.09
CA PHE A 185 -13.89 -4.28 -5.97
C PHE A 185 -12.96 -5.40 -5.54
N ILE A 186 -11.99 -5.13 -4.66
CA ILE A 186 -11.09 -6.13 -4.09
C ILE A 186 -11.40 -6.24 -2.60
N LEU A 187 -12.09 -7.31 -2.24
CA LEU A 187 -12.59 -7.49 -0.88
C LEU A 187 -11.67 -8.40 -0.06
N PRO A 188 -11.73 -8.32 1.27
CA PRO A 188 -10.98 -9.24 2.13
C PRO A 188 -11.28 -10.70 1.77
N GLY A 189 -10.23 -11.47 1.46
CA GLY A 189 -10.31 -12.86 1.03
C GLY A 189 -10.19 -13.07 -0.48
N ASP A 190 -10.29 -12.02 -1.29
CA ASP A 190 -10.00 -12.09 -2.71
C ASP A 190 -8.52 -12.41 -2.94
N LYS A 191 -8.22 -13.12 -4.02
CA LYS A 191 -6.85 -13.49 -4.38
C LYS A 191 -6.39 -12.68 -5.57
N ILE A 192 -5.22 -12.06 -5.44
CA ILE A 192 -4.56 -11.44 -6.60
C ILE A 192 -4.12 -12.54 -7.55
N ILE A 193 -4.41 -12.36 -8.82
CA ILE A 193 -4.04 -13.27 -9.90
C ILE A 193 -3.12 -12.57 -10.89
N ASN A 194 -2.26 -13.35 -11.54
CA ASN A 194 -1.30 -12.81 -12.48
C ASN A 194 -2.01 -12.23 -13.71
N SER A 195 -1.74 -10.97 -14.02
CA SER A 195 -2.15 -10.28 -15.23
C SER A 195 -0.92 -9.81 -16.00
N LYS A 196 -0.92 -10.06 -17.32
CA LYS A 196 0.16 -9.59 -18.21
C LYS A 196 -0.34 -8.38 -18.99
N ASN A 197 0.47 -7.38 -19.02
CA ASN A 197 0.25 -6.13 -19.71
C ASN A 197 1.38 -5.93 -20.75
N THR A 198 1.05 -5.44 -21.93
CA THR A 198 1.99 -5.23 -23.05
C THR A 198 2.37 -3.77 -23.27
N ASN A 199 1.80 -2.85 -22.49
CA ASN A 199 2.04 -1.42 -22.58
C ASN A 199 2.57 -0.91 -21.23
N ASP A 200 3.78 -0.39 -21.19
CA ASP A 200 4.48 0.09 -19.99
C ASP A 200 3.84 1.33 -19.33
N LYS A 201 2.95 2.02 -20.04
CA LYS A 201 2.16 3.15 -19.52
C LYS A 201 0.77 2.75 -19.03
N ILE A 202 0.46 1.46 -19.01
CA ILE A 202 -0.74 0.89 -18.44
C ILE A 202 -0.34 0.04 -17.23
N ASP A 203 -0.88 0.35 -16.09
CA ASP A 203 -0.77 -0.52 -14.92
C ASP A 203 -2.06 -1.32 -14.77
N ALA A 204 -1.96 -2.60 -14.41
CA ALA A 204 -3.12 -3.45 -14.21
C ALA A 204 -2.94 -4.38 -13.00
N LEU A 205 -4.05 -4.63 -12.31
CA LEU A 205 -4.15 -5.56 -11.19
C LEU A 205 -5.43 -6.35 -11.35
N SER A 206 -5.35 -7.68 -11.26
CA SER A 206 -6.52 -8.54 -11.29
C SER A 206 -6.67 -9.31 -9.99
N SER A 207 -7.91 -9.42 -9.50
CA SER A 207 -8.28 -10.24 -8.36
C SER A 207 -9.40 -11.19 -8.72
N ILE A 208 -9.51 -12.31 -8.00
CA ILE A 208 -10.59 -13.27 -8.13
C ILE A 208 -11.20 -13.56 -6.76
N ASN A 209 -12.53 -13.51 -6.68
CA ASN A 209 -13.27 -13.83 -5.47
C ASN A 209 -13.70 -15.33 -5.42
N ASN A 210 -14.35 -15.73 -4.34
CA ASN A 210 -14.83 -17.09 -4.15
C ASN A 210 -15.98 -17.49 -5.12
N GLN A 211 -16.69 -16.51 -5.68
CA GLN A 211 -17.72 -16.72 -6.72
C GLN A 211 -17.13 -16.80 -8.13
N LYS A 212 -15.80 -16.73 -8.26
CA LYS A 212 -15.04 -16.72 -9.51
C LYS A 212 -15.23 -15.44 -10.36
N THR A 213 -15.81 -14.38 -9.81
CA THR A 213 -15.77 -13.06 -10.43
C THR A 213 -14.33 -12.55 -10.46
N VAL A 214 -13.88 -12.09 -11.61
CA VAL A 214 -12.57 -11.42 -11.73
C VAL A 214 -12.80 -9.92 -11.83
N ASN A 215 -12.15 -9.19 -10.94
CA ASN A 215 -12.09 -7.73 -10.98
C ASN A 215 -10.70 -7.31 -11.47
N THR A 216 -10.63 -6.57 -12.57
CA THR A 216 -9.37 -6.04 -13.11
C THR A 216 -9.41 -4.53 -13.07
N VAL A 217 -8.56 -3.95 -12.24
CA VAL A 217 -8.33 -2.50 -12.16
C VAL A 217 -7.23 -2.15 -13.15
N ILE A 218 -7.48 -1.18 -14.04
CA ILE A 218 -6.55 -0.76 -15.08
C ILE A 218 -6.38 0.75 -15.02
N GLN A 219 -5.14 1.22 -14.90
CA GLN A 219 -4.77 2.62 -14.96
C GLN A 219 -4.13 2.95 -16.31
N ASN A 220 -4.65 3.96 -17.00
CA ASN A 220 -4.04 4.54 -18.17
C ASN A 220 -3.29 5.84 -17.82
N LYS A 221 -1.96 5.80 -17.85
CA LYS A 221 -1.08 6.96 -17.58
C LYS A 221 -0.72 7.76 -18.85
N ASN A 222 -1.26 7.37 -20.03
CA ASN A 222 -0.99 8.05 -21.27
C ASN A 222 -1.78 9.37 -21.37
N GLU A 223 -1.23 10.33 -22.11
CA GLU A 223 -1.91 11.57 -22.50
C GLU A 223 -2.94 11.38 -23.64
N SER A 224 -3.18 10.13 -24.04
CA SER A 224 -4.15 9.73 -25.06
C SER A 224 -5.00 8.55 -24.59
N CYS A 225 -6.15 8.37 -25.21
CA CYS A 225 -6.96 7.17 -25.03
C CYS A 225 -6.19 5.95 -25.51
N VAL A 226 -6.38 4.82 -24.82
CA VAL A 226 -5.77 3.53 -25.18
C VAL A 226 -6.85 2.50 -25.43
N GLU A 227 -6.80 1.83 -26.58
CA GLU A 227 -7.59 0.65 -26.85
C GLU A 227 -6.96 -0.54 -26.12
N VAL A 228 -7.76 -1.23 -25.34
CA VAL A 228 -7.37 -2.39 -24.53
C VAL A 228 -8.04 -3.63 -25.09
N ASN A 229 -7.25 -4.63 -25.39
CA ASN A 229 -7.66 -5.99 -25.71
C ASN A 229 -7.60 -6.80 -24.41
N TYR A 230 -8.73 -6.96 -23.74
CA TYR A 230 -8.85 -7.73 -22.52
C TYR A 230 -9.12 -9.18 -22.86
N ASN A 231 -8.20 -10.06 -22.51
CA ASN A 231 -8.31 -11.50 -22.76
C ASN A 231 -8.28 -12.27 -21.45
N ARG A 232 -9.31 -13.05 -21.22
CA ARG A 232 -9.36 -14.04 -20.13
C ARG A 232 -9.94 -15.34 -20.66
N ASP A 233 -9.15 -16.41 -20.58
CA ASP A 233 -9.55 -17.74 -21.10
C ASP A 233 -10.01 -17.64 -22.57
N ASN A 234 -11.31 -17.85 -22.82
CA ASN A 234 -11.92 -17.77 -24.14
C ASN A 234 -12.72 -16.47 -24.37
N VAL A 235 -12.70 -15.55 -23.40
CA VAL A 235 -13.38 -14.23 -23.50
C VAL A 235 -12.39 -13.21 -23.99
N ASN A 236 -12.78 -12.53 -25.06
CA ASN A 236 -12.02 -11.40 -25.62
C ASN A 236 -12.94 -10.18 -25.69
N SER A 237 -12.57 -9.10 -25.05
CA SER A 237 -13.29 -7.85 -25.07
C SER A 237 -12.37 -6.71 -25.46
N VAL A 238 -12.84 -5.84 -26.37
CA VAL A 238 -12.11 -4.64 -26.80
C VAL A 238 -12.84 -3.42 -26.32
N PHE A 239 -12.15 -2.54 -25.62
CA PHE A 239 -12.70 -1.28 -25.15
C PHE A 239 -11.62 -0.19 -25.08
N THR A 240 -12.07 1.05 -25.04
CA THR A 240 -11.18 2.21 -24.95
C THR A 240 -11.17 2.77 -23.54
N ILE A 241 -9.96 2.97 -23.00
CA ILE A 241 -9.74 3.66 -21.73
C ILE A 241 -9.35 5.11 -22.03
N PRO A 242 -10.03 6.11 -21.44
CA PRO A 242 -9.66 7.51 -21.61
C PRO A 242 -8.23 7.80 -21.16
N LYS A 243 -7.67 8.90 -21.63
CA LYS A 243 -6.37 9.38 -21.15
C LYS A 243 -6.41 9.64 -19.64
N ARG A 244 -5.28 9.39 -18.96
CA ARG A 244 -5.08 9.70 -17.55
C ARG A 244 -6.29 9.29 -16.68
N SER A 245 -6.63 8.01 -16.72
CA SER A 245 -7.83 7.52 -16.07
C SER A 245 -7.63 6.13 -15.45
N ILE A 246 -8.56 5.75 -14.61
CA ILE A 246 -8.63 4.42 -14.01
C ILE A 246 -10.00 3.81 -14.30
N VAL A 247 -10.03 2.53 -14.59
CA VAL A 247 -11.27 1.76 -14.81
C VAL A 247 -11.20 0.43 -14.09
N THR A 248 -12.36 -0.12 -13.75
CA THR A 248 -12.47 -1.50 -13.26
C THR A 248 -13.35 -2.30 -14.22
N VAL A 249 -12.81 -3.41 -14.69
CA VAL A 249 -13.55 -4.43 -15.46
C VAL A 249 -14.00 -5.49 -14.47
N VAL A 250 -15.30 -5.76 -14.44
CA VAL A 250 -15.91 -6.83 -13.64
C VAL A 250 -16.32 -7.93 -14.60
N ASP A 251 -15.74 -9.10 -14.44
CA ASP A 251 -15.97 -10.25 -15.30
C ASP A 251 -16.55 -11.41 -14.48
N ASP A 252 -17.86 -11.55 -14.56
CA ASP A 252 -18.62 -12.61 -13.90
C ASP A 252 -18.71 -13.84 -14.82
N MET A 253 -18.07 -14.92 -14.40
CA MET A 253 -18.26 -16.23 -15.04
C MET A 253 -19.57 -16.86 -14.52
N SER A 254 -20.70 -16.34 -14.94
CA SER A 254 -22.00 -16.98 -14.73
C SER A 254 -22.29 -18.04 -15.81
#